data_a596da33f68871b134368517b021a61b
#
_entry.id   a596da33f68871b134368517b021a61b
#
_cell.length_a   1.000
_cell.length_b   1.000
_cell.length_c   1.000
_cell.angle_alpha   90.00
_cell.angle_beta   90.00
_cell.angle_gamma   90.00
#
_symmetry.space_group_name_H-M   'P 1'
#
loop_
_entity.id
_entity.type
_entity.pdbx_description
1 polymer ?
#
loop_
_entity_poly.entity_id
_entity_poly.type
_entity_poly.pdbx_seq_one_letter_code
_entity_poly.pdbx_strand_id
1 'polypeptide(L)'
;MKKVAIIGGGISGLYIASLFRQKSDYEITIYEKNNSVNLEKGYGIQLSVNSIKLLNKIGFGNINLKEKFFPNRVNFYSLKNKNKICDLNISTFNNLNDKYTTLQRFTLI
;
A
#
# COMPACT_ATOMS: atom_id res chain seq x y z
N MET A 1 2.77 -8.02 29.23
CA MET A 1 2.88 -7.93 27.76
C MET A 1 1.72 -8.69 27.14
N LYS A 2 1.00 -8.05 26.26
CA LYS A 2 -0.12 -8.67 25.55
C LYS A 2 0.40 -9.43 24.32
N LYS A 3 -0.18 -10.61 24.08
CA LYS A 3 0.18 -11.42 22.92
C LYS A 3 -0.83 -11.22 21.80
N VAL A 4 -0.35 -10.98 20.59
CA VAL A 4 -1.17 -10.77 19.40
C VAL A 4 -0.77 -11.78 18.33
N ALA A 5 -1.73 -12.52 17.83
CA ALA A 5 -1.55 -13.42 16.70
C ALA A 5 -2.21 -12.80 15.46
N ILE A 6 -1.46 -12.71 14.38
CA ILE A 6 -1.94 -12.20 13.09
C ILE A 6 -1.94 -13.36 12.10
N ILE A 7 -3.09 -13.63 11.52
CA ILE A 7 -3.23 -14.69 10.53
C ILE A 7 -3.13 -14.06 9.14
N GLY A 8 -2.06 -14.37 8.44
CA GLY A 8 -1.76 -13.85 7.12
C GLY A 8 -0.64 -12.80 7.11
N GLY A 9 0.39 -13.06 6.31
CA GLY A 9 1.55 -12.18 6.14
C GLY A 9 1.47 -11.31 4.88
N GLY A 10 0.27 -10.99 4.43
CA GLY A 10 0.07 -10.04 3.34
C GLY A 10 0.21 -8.59 3.79
N ILE A 11 -0.11 -7.65 2.91
CA ILE A 11 0.03 -6.20 3.18
C ILE A 11 -0.68 -5.79 4.46
N SER A 12 -1.93 -6.22 4.64
CA SER A 12 -2.73 -5.85 5.81
C SER A 12 -2.14 -6.41 7.10
N GLY A 13 -1.74 -7.67 7.09
CA GLY A 13 -1.14 -8.31 8.27
C GLY A 13 0.17 -7.67 8.67
N LEU A 14 1.02 -7.39 7.70
CA LEU A 14 2.30 -6.72 7.93
C LEU A 14 2.12 -5.28 8.41
N TYR A 15 1.13 -4.57 7.87
CA TYR A 15 0.82 -3.21 8.30
C TYR A 15 0.38 -3.19 9.77
N ILE A 16 -0.55 -4.06 10.14
CA ILE A 16 -1.03 -4.17 11.53
C ILE A 16 0.12 -4.54 12.46
N ALA A 17 0.95 -5.51 12.07
CA ALA A 17 2.12 -5.89 12.85
C ALA A 17 3.07 -4.72 13.09
N SER A 18 3.31 -3.92 12.04
CA SER A 18 4.18 -2.74 12.14
C SER A 18 3.62 -1.70 13.11
N LEU A 19 2.30 -1.50 13.12
CA LEU A 19 1.66 -0.59 14.06
C LEU A 19 1.78 -1.07 15.50
N PHE A 20 1.53 -2.35 15.75
CA PHE A 20 1.68 -2.92 17.09
C PHE A 20 3.14 -2.88 17.57
N ARG A 21 4.08 -3.10 16.65
CA ARG A 21 5.50 -3.08 16.99
C ARG A 21 5.97 -1.72 17.49
N GLN A 22 5.33 -0.64 17.09
CA GLN A 22 5.64 0.70 17.59
C GLN A 22 5.26 0.87 19.05
N LYS A 23 4.48 -0.07 19.60
CA LYS A 23 4.08 -0.08 21.01
C LYS A 23 4.83 -1.20 21.73
N SER A 24 5.47 -0.88 22.83
CA SER A 24 6.32 -1.84 23.58
C SER A 24 5.54 -2.94 24.31
N ASP A 25 4.22 -2.84 24.41
CA ASP A 25 3.40 -3.70 25.26
C ASP A 25 2.90 -4.98 24.54
N TYR A 26 3.32 -5.21 23.29
CA TYR A 26 2.78 -6.30 22.49
C TYR A 26 3.88 -7.25 22.00
N GLU A 27 3.63 -8.54 22.21
CA GLU A 27 4.38 -9.61 21.56
C GLU A 27 3.58 -10.06 20.35
N ILE A 28 4.16 -9.98 19.15
CA ILE A 28 3.44 -10.20 17.89
C ILE A 28 3.95 -11.46 17.21
N THR A 29 3.03 -12.33 16.80
CA THR A 29 3.33 -13.50 15.98
C THR A 29 2.48 -13.47 14.74
N ILE A 30 3.12 -13.61 13.56
CA ILE A 30 2.44 -13.68 12.27
C ILE A 30 2.46 -15.13 11.78
N TYR A 31 1.29 -15.64 11.46
CA TYR A 31 1.14 -16.97 10.88
C TYR A 31 0.84 -16.84 9.40
N GLU A 32 1.77 -17.29 8.55
CA GLU A 32 1.65 -17.23 7.09
C GLU A 32 1.66 -18.65 6.52
N LYS A 33 0.70 -18.95 5.65
CA LYS A 33 0.56 -20.27 5.03
C LYS A 33 1.72 -20.63 4.09
N ASN A 34 2.35 -19.66 3.48
CA ASN A 34 3.49 -19.86 2.58
C ASN A 34 4.78 -19.87 3.38
N ASN A 35 5.75 -20.68 2.94
CA ASN A 35 7.04 -20.82 3.62
C ASN A 35 7.89 -19.53 3.56
N SER A 36 7.62 -18.67 2.59
CA SER A 36 8.32 -17.40 2.43
C SER A 36 7.38 -16.35 1.86
N VAL A 37 7.72 -15.08 2.07
CA VAL A 37 7.05 -13.98 1.39
C VAL A 37 7.38 -14.09 -0.10
N ASN A 38 6.36 -14.30 -0.94
CA ASN A 38 6.57 -14.44 -2.37
C ASN A 38 6.63 -13.07 -3.02
N LEU A 39 7.86 -12.55 -3.16
CA LEU A 39 8.12 -11.25 -3.78
C LEU A 39 7.97 -11.29 -5.30
N GLU A 40 8.02 -12.47 -5.91
CA GLU A 40 7.93 -12.61 -7.37
C GLU A 40 6.51 -12.48 -7.90
N LYS A 41 5.52 -12.81 -7.08
CA LYS A 41 4.12 -12.55 -7.43
C LYS A 41 3.81 -11.08 -7.18
N GLY A 42 4.32 -10.24 -8.07
CA GLY A 42 4.12 -8.82 -7.96
C GLY A 42 3.33 -8.28 -9.13
N TYR A 43 2.28 -7.57 -8.84
CA TYR A 43 1.61 -6.69 -9.78
C TYR A 43 1.62 -5.28 -9.20
N GLY A 44 1.30 -4.32 -10.03
CA GLY A 44 1.17 -2.94 -9.57
C GLY A 44 -0.04 -2.78 -8.68
N ILE A 45 0.11 -1.99 -7.66
CA ILE A 45 -0.99 -1.58 -6.79
C ILE A 45 -1.13 -0.07 -6.78
N GLN A 46 -2.35 0.37 -6.51
CA GLN A 46 -2.69 1.78 -6.40
C GLN A 46 -3.06 2.09 -4.96
N LEU A 47 -2.47 3.15 -4.44
CA LEU A 47 -2.70 3.60 -3.07
C LEU A 47 -3.23 5.02 -3.10
N SER A 48 -4.44 5.19 -2.64
CA SER A 48 -5.07 6.51 -2.55
C SER A 48 -4.48 7.33 -1.39
N VAL A 49 -4.76 8.61 -1.39
CA VAL A 49 -4.20 9.56 -0.41
C VAL A 49 -4.47 9.13 1.03
N ASN A 50 -5.65 8.62 1.32
CA ASN A 50 -5.98 8.13 2.66
C ASN A 50 -5.13 6.93 3.09
N SER A 51 -4.84 6.02 2.17
CA SER A 51 -3.95 4.88 2.43
C SER A 51 -2.51 5.33 2.66
N ILE A 52 -2.02 6.26 1.84
CA ILE A 52 -0.67 6.82 1.98
C ILE A 52 -0.51 7.51 3.33
N LYS A 53 -1.51 8.25 3.78
CA LYS A 53 -1.49 8.89 5.10
C LYS A 53 -1.27 7.87 6.22
N LEU A 54 -1.92 6.72 6.13
CA LEU A 54 -1.76 5.64 7.11
C LEU A 54 -0.39 4.97 6.99
N LEU A 55 0.06 4.70 5.78
CA LEU A 55 1.35 4.05 5.54
C LEU A 55 2.54 4.92 5.93
N ASN A 56 2.40 6.24 5.84
CA ASN A 56 3.44 7.16 6.30
C ASN A 56 3.73 7.01 7.79
N LYS A 57 2.80 6.49 8.57
CA LYS A 57 3.01 6.22 10.00
C LYS A 57 4.01 5.10 10.25
N ILE A 58 4.26 4.24 9.28
CA ILE A 58 5.19 3.11 9.39
C ILE A 58 6.40 3.24 8.46
N GLY A 59 6.64 4.44 7.92
CA GLY A 59 7.84 4.72 7.15
C GLY A 59 7.71 4.61 5.64
N PHE A 60 6.51 4.69 5.09
CA PHE A 60 6.30 4.67 3.64
C PHE A 60 7.13 5.75 2.92
N GLY A 61 7.31 6.91 3.54
CA GLY A 61 8.12 7.99 2.99
C GLY A 61 9.59 7.63 2.78
N ASN A 62 10.09 6.59 3.45
CA ASN A 62 11.48 6.13 3.31
C ASN A 62 11.70 5.26 2.06
N ILE A 63 10.65 4.82 1.38
CA ILE A 63 10.79 4.09 0.12
C ILE A 63 11.34 5.04 -0.94
N ASN A 64 12.32 4.55 -1.72
CA ASN A 64 12.97 5.35 -2.74
C ASN A 64 11.95 5.86 -3.77
N LEU A 65 12.07 7.12 -4.15
CA LEU A 65 11.21 7.75 -5.16
C LEU A 65 11.23 7.02 -6.51
N LYS A 66 12.33 6.35 -6.84
CA LYS A 66 12.43 5.55 -8.08
C LYS A 66 11.45 4.38 -8.12
N GLU A 67 11.00 3.92 -6.96
CA GLU A 67 10.06 2.81 -6.84
C GLU A 67 8.60 3.27 -6.83
N LYS A 68 8.36 4.57 -6.87
CA LYS A 68 7.04 5.18 -6.78
C LYS A 68 6.69 5.94 -8.04
N PHE A 69 5.43 5.87 -8.44
CA PHE A 69 4.88 6.71 -9.49
C PHE A 69 3.67 7.47 -8.95
N PHE A 70 3.59 8.76 -9.23
CA PHE A 70 2.50 9.62 -8.77
C PHE A 70 1.63 10.04 -9.96
N PRO A 71 0.60 9.28 -10.30
CA PRO A 71 -0.27 9.62 -11.42
C PRO A 71 -1.10 10.86 -11.10
N ASN A 72 -1.33 11.68 -12.13
CA ASN A 72 -2.16 12.88 -11.99
C ASN A 72 -3.62 12.58 -12.27
N ARG A 73 -3.89 11.63 -13.17
CA ARG A 73 -5.24 11.32 -13.65
C ARG A 73 -5.45 9.83 -13.80
N VAL A 74 -6.69 9.41 -13.60
CA VAL A 74 -7.15 8.07 -13.94
C VAL A 74 -8.28 8.20 -14.96
N ASN A 75 -8.12 7.59 -16.11
CA ASN A 75 -9.09 7.63 -17.20
C ASN A 75 -9.74 6.26 -17.37
N PHE A 76 -11.03 6.26 -17.54
CA PHE A 76 -11.81 5.06 -17.81
C PHE A 76 -12.35 5.08 -19.23
N TYR A 77 -12.18 3.98 -19.95
CA TYR A 77 -12.62 3.83 -21.33
C TYR A 77 -13.56 2.65 -21.48
N SER A 78 -14.53 2.78 -22.39
CA SER A 78 -15.37 1.66 -22.77
C SER A 78 -14.63 0.73 -23.72
N LEU A 79 -14.61 -0.57 -23.43
CA LEU A 79 -14.04 -1.55 -24.36
C LEU A 79 -14.86 -1.69 -25.63
N LYS A 80 -16.17 -1.43 -25.56
CA LYS A 80 -17.10 -1.62 -26.67
C LYS A 80 -16.90 -0.60 -27.79
N ASN A 81 -16.73 0.67 -27.45
CA ASN A 81 -16.64 1.76 -28.43
C ASN A 81 -15.36 2.59 -28.29
N LYS A 82 -14.49 2.24 -27.36
CA LYS A 82 -13.23 2.93 -27.06
C LYS A 82 -13.39 4.39 -26.66
N ASN A 83 -14.60 4.80 -26.29
CA ASN A 83 -14.85 6.16 -25.81
C ASN A 83 -14.47 6.30 -24.34
N LYS A 84 -13.97 7.48 -23.99
CA LYS A 84 -13.66 7.82 -22.59
C LYS A 84 -14.96 7.94 -21.80
N ILE A 85 -15.09 7.16 -20.73
CA ILE A 85 -16.24 7.20 -19.82
C ILE A 85 -16.08 8.31 -18.81
N CYS A 86 -14.92 8.41 -18.18
CA CYS A 86 -14.64 9.47 -17.23
C CYS A 86 -13.14 9.74 -17.12
N ASP A 87 -12.84 10.92 -16.63
CA ASP A 87 -11.48 11.41 -16.41
C ASP A 87 -11.43 11.97 -14.97
N LEU A 88 -10.72 11.26 -14.09
CA LEU A 88 -10.57 11.66 -12.70
C LEU A 88 -9.23 12.34 -12.48
N ASN A 89 -9.28 13.60 -12.07
CA ASN A 89 -8.09 14.32 -11.65
C ASN A 89 -7.77 13.98 -10.20
N ILE A 90 -7.07 12.86 -9.98
CA ILE A 90 -6.74 12.39 -8.65
C ILE A 90 -5.70 13.26 -7.94
N SER A 91 -4.93 14.05 -8.68
CA SER A 91 -3.94 14.95 -8.09
C SER A 91 -4.58 16.04 -7.20
N THR A 92 -5.86 16.34 -7.40
CA THR A 92 -6.58 17.32 -6.56
C THR A 92 -6.70 16.87 -5.11
N PHE A 93 -6.61 15.58 -4.83
CA PHE A 93 -6.67 15.04 -3.48
C PHE A 93 -5.30 14.96 -2.81
N ASN A 94 -4.23 15.20 -3.56
CA ASN A 94 -2.87 15.16 -3.02
C ASN A 94 -2.62 16.36 -2.10
N ASN A 95 -1.81 16.11 -1.07
CA ASN A 95 -1.22 17.18 -0.28
C ASN A 95 0.31 17.04 -0.30
N LEU A 96 1.01 17.87 0.45
CA LEU A 96 2.47 17.91 0.41
C LEU A 96 3.12 16.55 0.75
N ASN A 97 2.56 15.82 1.71
CA ASN A 97 3.14 14.58 2.24
C ASN A 97 2.43 13.31 1.75
N ASP A 98 1.17 13.45 1.35
CA ASP A 98 0.32 12.31 1.01
C ASP A 98 -0.14 12.46 -0.44
N LYS A 99 0.44 11.65 -1.34
CA LYS A 99 0.13 11.67 -2.76
C LYS A 99 -0.35 10.32 -3.21
N TYR A 100 -1.36 10.30 -4.10
CA TYR A 100 -1.79 9.08 -4.76
C TYR A 100 -0.57 8.43 -5.41
N THR A 101 -0.31 7.17 -5.08
CA THR A 101 0.92 6.48 -5.48
C THR A 101 0.60 5.14 -6.10
N THR A 102 1.28 4.82 -7.19
CA THR A 102 1.33 3.45 -7.73
C THR A 102 2.74 2.91 -7.55
N LEU A 103 2.85 1.65 -7.19
CA LEU A 103 4.13 0.97 -7.03
C LEU A 103 3.92 -0.53 -7.17
N GLN A 104 5.02 -1.26 -7.26
CA GLN A 104 4.95 -2.70 -7.29
C GLN A 104 4.71 -3.23 -5.87
N ARG A 105 3.89 -4.27 -5.76
CA ARG A 105 3.50 -4.84 -4.48
C ARG A 105 4.71 -5.25 -3.63
N PHE A 106 5.73 -5.86 -4.25
CA PHE A 106 6.90 -6.33 -3.52
C PHE A 106 7.69 -5.19 -2.86
N THR A 107 7.63 -3.99 -3.43
CA THR A 107 8.29 -2.82 -2.85
C THR A 107 7.67 -2.42 -1.50
N LEU A 108 6.36 -2.62 -1.36
CA LEU A 108 5.64 -2.27 -0.14
C LEU A 108 5.84 -3.31 0.97
N ILE A 109 6.03 -4.57 0.62
CA ILE A 109 6.26 -5.65 1.56
C ILE A 109 7.71 -5.64 2.04
#